data_42607eeec9992c6550aa35e5e83d0453
#
_entry.id   42607eeec9992c6550aa35e5e83d0453
#
_cell.length_a   1.000
_cell.length_b   1.000
_cell.length_c   1.000
_cell.angle_alpha   90.00
_cell.angle_beta   90.00
_cell.angle_gamma   90.00
#
_symmetry.space_group_name_H-M   'P 1'
#
loop_
_entity.id
_entity.type
_entity.pdbx_description
1 polymer ?
#
loop_
_entity_poly.entity_id
_entity_poly.type
_entity_poly.pdbx_seq_one_letter_code
_entity_poly.pdbx_strand_id
1 'polypeptide(L)'
;MIPANAEVSRLLPDLFDAERSVRRLHAQLAKTNPTVLLTALDGAVKTALGEHEDEAALRLVRIAELLAELEGPKTVDLLIDILGCDEPEARHAAGGALEELAYDRFKEVALGVERALERLPGDSQALSELPYLLAEVPEPGVRKVLGRFLAHKEAEPVAAAIEALVDIGDPAAAPMLEALESDRREVALEDEEGEEGRVTLGELAVEARKLLAGTEGSSGRR
;
A
#
# COMPACT_ATOMS: atom_id res chain seq x y z
N MET A 1 -5.48 -23.94 -41.15
CA MET A 1 -4.59 -23.12 -40.32
C MET A 1 -4.82 -21.67 -40.74
N ILE A 2 -5.48 -20.86 -39.92
CA ILE A 2 -5.67 -19.42 -40.19
C ILE A 2 -4.28 -18.76 -40.05
N PRO A 3 -3.82 -17.96 -41.01
CA PRO A 3 -2.53 -17.30 -40.90
C PRO A 3 -2.56 -16.38 -39.66
N ALA A 4 -1.52 -16.45 -38.81
CA ALA A 4 -1.42 -15.71 -37.52
C ALA A 4 -1.75 -14.21 -37.69
N ASN A 5 -1.43 -13.61 -38.81
CA ASN A 5 -1.73 -12.20 -39.10
C ASN A 5 -3.25 -11.93 -39.26
N ALA A 6 -4.04 -12.88 -39.78
CA ALA A 6 -5.48 -12.71 -39.92
C ALA A 6 -6.20 -12.83 -38.56
N GLU A 7 -5.68 -13.65 -37.66
CA GLU A 7 -6.21 -13.81 -36.31
C GLU A 7 -5.94 -12.54 -35.50
N VAL A 8 -4.71 -12.02 -35.51
CA VAL A 8 -4.34 -10.74 -34.82
C VAL A 8 -5.19 -9.58 -35.35
N SER A 9 -5.38 -9.50 -36.70
CA SER A 9 -6.20 -8.44 -37.31
C SER A 9 -7.66 -8.47 -36.88
N ARG A 10 -8.17 -9.64 -36.45
CA ARG A 10 -9.52 -9.79 -35.91
C ARG A 10 -9.57 -9.44 -34.42
N LEU A 11 -8.61 -9.93 -33.62
CA LEU A 11 -8.62 -9.77 -32.16
C LEU A 11 -8.36 -8.34 -31.71
N LEU A 12 -7.52 -7.56 -32.42
CA LEU A 12 -7.23 -6.18 -32.07
C LEU A 12 -8.46 -5.27 -32.03
N PRO A 13 -9.35 -5.26 -33.06
CA PRO A 13 -10.59 -4.49 -32.96
C PRO A 13 -11.48 -4.94 -31.79
N ASP A 14 -11.61 -6.25 -31.56
CA ASP A 14 -12.41 -6.81 -30.46
C ASP A 14 -11.88 -6.34 -29.11
N LEU A 15 -10.54 -6.34 -28.92
CA LEU A 15 -9.89 -5.80 -27.72
C LEU A 15 -10.19 -4.32 -27.51
N PHE A 16 -10.08 -3.50 -28.58
CA PHE A 16 -10.37 -2.07 -28.49
C PHE A 16 -11.85 -1.79 -28.20
N ASP A 17 -12.75 -2.62 -28.71
CA ASP A 17 -14.18 -2.51 -28.45
C ASP A 17 -14.53 -2.89 -27.00
N ALA A 18 -13.88 -3.93 -26.46
CA ALA A 18 -13.99 -4.31 -25.06
C ALA A 18 -13.48 -3.20 -24.14
N GLU A 19 -12.31 -2.62 -24.44
CA GLU A 19 -11.73 -1.51 -23.67
C GLU A 19 -12.64 -0.26 -23.70
N ARG A 20 -13.21 0.09 -24.86
CA ARG A 20 -14.21 1.17 -24.93
C ARG A 20 -15.46 0.89 -24.10
N SER A 21 -15.85 -0.38 -24.01
CA SER A 21 -17.01 -0.79 -23.22
C SER A 21 -16.71 -0.68 -21.72
N VAL A 22 -15.50 -1.11 -21.28
CA VAL A 22 -15.03 -0.95 -19.89
C VAL A 22 -15.04 0.52 -19.49
N ARG A 23 -14.41 1.40 -20.27
CA ARG A 23 -14.37 2.86 -19.98
C ARG A 23 -15.76 3.47 -19.91
N ARG A 24 -16.69 3.07 -20.78
CA ARG A 24 -18.05 3.57 -20.76
C ARG A 24 -18.80 3.14 -19.49
N LEU A 25 -18.64 1.87 -19.07
CA LEU A 25 -19.27 1.35 -17.86
C LEU A 25 -18.70 2.01 -16.61
N HIS A 26 -17.36 2.18 -16.55
CA HIS A 26 -16.68 2.89 -15.50
C HIS A 26 -17.24 4.31 -15.35
N ALA A 27 -17.30 5.09 -16.45
CA ALA A 27 -17.86 6.43 -16.45
C ALA A 27 -19.37 6.51 -16.09
N GLN A 28 -20.11 5.42 -16.28
CA GLN A 28 -21.51 5.33 -15.84
C GLN A 28 -21.59 5.07 -14.33
N LEU A 29 -20.75 4.17 -13.81
CA LEU A 29 -20.65 3.86 -12.38
C LEU A 29 -20.20 5.09 -11.59
N ALA A 30 -19.17 5.81 -12.05
CA ALA A 30 -18.67 7.04 -11.42
C ALA A 30 -19.74 8.16 -11.31
N LYS A 31 -20.78 8.13 -12.16
CA LYS A 31 -21.94 9.06 -12.09
C LYS A 31 -23.05 8.59 -11.15
N THR A 32 -22.94 7.39 -10.61
CA THR A 32 -23.93 6.84 -9.68
C THR A 32 -23.81 7.58 -8.33
N ASN A 33 -24.90 7.58 -7.56
CA ASN A 33 -24.85 8.12 -6.20
C ASN A 33 -23.69 7.46 -5.41
N PRO A 34 -22.74 8.22 -4.85
CA PRO A 34 -21.54 7.68 -4.20
C PRO A 34 -21.84 6.67 -3.09
N THR A 35 -22.87 6.90 -2.29
CA THR A 35 -23.26 5.97 -1.21
C THR A 35 -23.76 4.63 -1.75
N VAL A 36 -24.53 4.64 -2.84
CA VAL A 36 -25.02 3.42 -3.49
C VAL A 36 -23.86 2.66 -4.12
N LEU A 37 -22.98 3.37 -4.83
CA LEU A 37 -21.80 2.78 -5.46
C LEU A 37 -20.90 2.16 -4.39
N LEU A 38 -20.57 2.89 -3.34
CA LEU A 38 -19.70 2.42 -2.26
C LEU A 38 -20.25 1.18 -1.55
N THR A 39 -21.58 1.11 -1.35
CA THR A 39 -22.24 -0.09 -0.79
C THR A 39 -22.09 -1.29 -1.72
N ALA A 40 -22.23 -1.10 -3.03
CA ALA A 40 -22.05 -2.17 -4.01
C ALA A 40 -20.57 -2.63 -4.07
N LEU A 41 -19.63 -1.67 -4.05
CA LEU A 41 -18.19 -1.96 -4.04
C LEU A 41 -17.76 -2.70 -2.77
N ASP A 42 -18.28 -2.36 -1.59
CA ASP A 42 -18.01 -3.10 -0.34
C ASP A 42 -18.43 -4.58 -0.46
N GLY A 43 -19.59 -4.86 -1.03
CA GLY A 43 -20.02 -6.22 -1.30
C GLY A 43 -19.13 -6.95 -2.31
N ALA A 44 -18.73 -6.25 -3.39
CA ALA A 44 -17.89 -6.81 -4.44
C ALA A 44 -16.47 -7.11 -3.95
N VAL A 45 -15.86 -6.22 -3.14
CA VAL A 45 -14.56 -6.46 -2.50
C VAL A 45 -14.61 -7.72 -1.63
N LYS A 46 -15.58 -7.83 -0.74
CA LYS A 46 -15.73 -9.01 0.13
C LYS A 46 -15.87 -10.31 -0.64
N THR A 47 -16.60 -10.27 -1.75
CA THR A 47 -16.76 -11.44 -2.61
C THR A 47 -15.44 -11.80 -3.29
N ALA A 48 -14.77 -10.82 -3.92
CA ALA A 48 -13.54 -11.06 -4.67
C ALA A 48 -12.37 -11.48 -3.75
N LEU A 49 -12.26 -10.93 -2.54
CA LEU A 49 -11.25 -11.36 -1.56
C LEU A 49 -11.46 -12.80 -1.05
N GLY A 50 -12.67 -13.36 -1.19
CA GLY A 50 -12.97 -14.75 -0.84
C GLY A 50 -12.81 -15.73 -2.00
N GLU A 51 -12.52 -15.26 -3.21
CA GLU A 51 -12.31 -16.06 -4.41
C GLU A 51 -10.80 -16.20 -4.68
N HIS A 52 -10.38 -17.35 -5.26
CA HIS A 52 -8.99 -17.62 -5.62
C HIS A 52 -8.86 -17.86 -7.13
N GLU A 53 -9.56 -17.07 -7.92
CA GLU A 53 -9.60 -17.18 -9.37
C GLU A 53 -8.96 -15.95 -10.04
N ASP A 54 -8.33 -16.11 -11.20
CA ASP A 54 -7.72 -15.00 -11.97
C ASP A 54 -8.68 -13.83 -12.20
N GLU A 55 -9.99 -14.12 -12.33
CA GLU A 55 -11.02 -13.10 -12.45
C GLU A 55 -11.20 -12.24 -11.18
N ALA A 56 -10.90 -12.77 -9.99
CA ALA A 56 -10.97 -12.01 -8.74
C ALA A 56 -9.95 -10.88 -8.73
N ALA A 57 -8.72 -11.14 -9.17
CA ALA A 57 -7.67 -10.13 -9.31
C ALA A 57 -8.12 -8.99 -10.24
N LEU A 58 -8.65 -9.33 -11.42
CA LEU A 58 -9.16 -8.33 -12.37
C LEU A 58 -10.30 -7.47 -11.76
N ARG A 59 -11.21 -8.11 -11.02
CA ARG A 59 -12.30 -7.39 -10.33
C ARG A 59 -11.76 -6.43 -9.29
N LEU A 60 -10.80 -6.86 -8.45
CA LEU A 60 -10.19 -6.03 -7.41
C LEU A 60 -9.46 -4.83 -8.02
N VAL A 61 -8.72 -5.00 -9.13
CA VAL A 61 -8.09 -3.90 -9.86
C VAL A 61 -9.13 -2.86 -10.30
N ARG A 62 -10.22 -3.29 -10.93
CA ARG A 62 -11.28 -2.39 -11.39
C ARG A 62 -12.04 -1.72 -10.25
N ILE A 63 -12.18 -2.41 -9.13
CA ILE A 63 -12.78 -1.84 -7.91
C ILE A 63 -11.86 -0.77 -7.32
N ALA A 64 -10.55 -1.00 -7.26
CA ALA A 64 -9.57 -0.02 -6.76
C ALA A 64 -9.60 1.26 -7.60
N GLU A 65 -9.67 1.15 -8.92
CA GLU A 65 -9.82 2.30 -9.83
C GLU A 65 -11.09 3.12 -9.56
N LEU A 66 -12.22 2.45 -9.30
CA LEU A 66 -13.48 3.14 -8.95
C LEU A 66 -13.43 3.77 -7.56
N LEU A 67 -12.79 3.11 -6.59
CA LEU A 67 -12.60 3.63 -5.24
C LEU A 67 -11.73 4.89 -5.25
N ALA A 68 -10.71 4.99 -6.10
CA ALA A 68 -9.87 6.16 -6.23
C ALA A 68 -10.65 7.45 -6.54
N GLU A 69 -11.80 7.33 -7.21
CA GLU A 69 -12.68 8.47 -7.56
C GLU A 69 -13.68 8.84 -6.44
N LEU A 70 -13.73 8.04 -5.35
CA LEU A 70 -14.67 8.24 -4.25
C LEU A 70 -13.99 8.87 -3.03
N GLU A 71 -14.81 9.48 -2.18
CA GLU A 71 -14.35 10.07 -0.92
C GLU A 71 -14.94 9.33 0.28
N GLY A 72 -14.28 9.49 1.41
CA GLY A 72 -14.78 9.04 2.70
C GLY A 72 -14.05 7.85 3.30
N PRO A 73 -14.19 7.67 4.61
CA PRO A 73 -13.41 6.69 5.38
C PRO A 73 -13.50 5.27 4.86
N LYS A 74 -14.67 4.89 4.34
CA LYS A 74 -14.90 3.53 3.83
C LYS A 74 -14.12 3.25 2.54
N THR A 75 -13.89 4.27 1.71
CA THR A 75 -13.06 4.16 0.50
C THR A 75 -11.65 3.75 0.86
N VAL A 76 -11.03 4.46 1.80
CA VAL A 76 -9.68 4.15 2.28
C VAL A 76 -9.63 2.77 2.92
N ASP A 77 -10.63 2.41 3.75
CA ASP A 77 -10.67 1.09 4.39
C ASP A 77 -10.72 -0.04 3.36
N LEU A 78 -11.51 0.11 2.28
CA LEU A 78 -11.61 -0.90 1.23
C LEU A 78 -10.34 -1.00 0.37
N LEU A 79 -9.69 0.12 0.07
CA LEU A 79 -8.39 0.11 -0.62
C LEU A 79 -7.31 -0.58 0.22
N ILE A 80 -7.30 -0.36 1.54
CA ILE A 80 -6.39 -1.06 2.45
C ILE A 80 -6.71 -2.56 2.50
N ASP A 81 -8.00 -2.95 2.47
CA ASP A 81 -8.38 -4.36 2.41
C ASP A 81 -7.88 -5.03 1.13
N ILE A 82 -7.96 -4.35 -0.03
CA ILE A 82 -7.42 -4.83 -1.31
C ILE A 82 -5.89 -4.88 -1.27
N LEU A 83 -5.23 -3.88 -0.68
CA LEU A 83 -3.77 -3.87 -0.51
C LEU A 83 -3.26 -5.11 0.26
N GLY A 84 -4.07 -5.67 1.15
CA GLY A 84 -3.74 -6.86 1.92
C GLY A 84 -4.04 -8.19 1.23
N CYS A 85 -4.49 -8.22 -0.04
CA CYS A 85 -4.81 -9.46 -0.75
C CYS A 85 -3.55 -10.13 -1.33
N ASP A 86 -3.68 -11.42 -1.70
CA ASP A 86 -2.56 -12.19 -2.27
C ASP A 86 -2.24 -11.83 -3.73
N GLU A 87 -3.12 -11.09 -4.42
CA GLU A 87 -3.02 -10.79 -5.84
C GLU A 87 -2.15 -9.55 -6.11
N PRO A 88 -0.93 -9.69 -6.68
CA PRO A 88 0.02 -8.59 -6.86
C PRO A 88 -0.53 -7.41 -7.68
N GLU A 89 -1.29 -7.69 -8.75
CA GLU A 89 -1.88 -6.63 -9.60
C GLU A 89 -2.93 -5.81 -8.85
N ALA A 90 -3.74 -6.47 -8.02
CA ALA A 90 -4.74 -5.80 -7.20
C ALA A 90 -4.09 -4.97 -6.08
N ARG A 91 -3.03 -5.50 -5.43
CA ARG A 91 -2.24 -4.74 -4.46
C ARG A 91 -1.64 -3.49 -5.08
N HIS A 92 -1.01 -3.63 -6.25
CA HIS A 92 -0.42 -2.50 -6.96
C HIS A 92 -1.45 -1.42 -7.30
N ALA A 93 -2.62 -1.82 -7.81
CA ALA A 93 -3.71 -0.88 -8.11
C ALA A 93 -4.22 -0.16 -6.86
N ALA A 94 -4.41 -0.89 -5.76
CA ALA A 94 -4.86 -0.31 -4.49
C ALA A 94 -3.78 0.60 -3.86
N GLY A 95 -2.51 0.20 -3.94
CA GLY A 95 -1.37 1.00 -3.48
C GLY A 95 -1.29 2.33 -4.21
N GLY A 96 -1.33 2.32 -5.56
CA GLY A 96 -1.33 3.53 -6.37
C GLY A 96 -2.52 4.46 -6.07
N ALA A 97 -3.72 3.88 -5.88
CA ALA A 97 -4.91 4.65 -5.48
C ALA A 97 -4.75 5.30 -4.09
N LEU A 98 -4.20 4.57 -3.12
CA LEU A 98 -3.94 5.09 -1.77
C LEU A 98 -2.87 6.18 -1.77
N GLU A 99 -1.82 6.03 -2.58
CA GLU A 99 -0.78 7.04 -2.75
C GLU A 99 -1.36 8.33 -3.32
N GLU A 100 -2.12 8.26 -4.42
CA GLU A 100 -2.80 9.43 -5.01
C GLU A 100 -3.74 10.11 -3.99
N LEU A 101 -4.52 9.33 -3.26
CA LEU A 101 -5.38 9.84 -2.20
C LEU A 101 -4.57 10.49 -1.06
N ALA A 102 -3.40 9.95 -0.72
CA ALA A 102 -2.55 10.49 0.33
C ALA A 102 -1.92 11.83 -0.08
N TYR A 103 -1.57 12.03 -1.35
CA TYR A 103 -1.14 13.33 -1.86
C TYR A 103 -2.23 14.40 -1.73
N ASP A 104 -3.47 14.05 -2.05
CA ASP A 104 -4.58 15.03 -2.08
C ASP A 104 -5.26 15.18 -0.72
N ARG A 105 -5.38 14.09 0.05
CA ARG A 105 -6.21 13.97 1.26
C ARG A 105 -5.50 13.20 2.37
N PHE A 106 -4.23 13.52 2.66
CA PHE A 106 -3.39 12.82 3.63
C PHE A 106 -4.09 12.50 4.95
N LYS A 107 -4.82 13.47 5.52
CA LYS A 107 -5.51 13.26 6.80
C LYS A 107 -6.53 12.12 6.76
N GLU A 108 -7.20 11.93 5.63
CA GLU A 108 -8.19 10.86 5.44
C GLU A 108 -7.51 9.50 5.39
N VAL A 109 -6.40 9.40 4.63
CA VAL A 109 -5.59 8.19 4.55
C VAL A 109 -4.95 7.87 5.89
N ALA A 110 -4.35 8.85 6.57
CA ALA A 110 -3.76 8.67 7.90
C ALA A 110 -4.74 8.09 8.92
N LEU A 111 -5.98 8.60 8.94
CA LEU A 111 -7.04 8.05 9.80
C LEU A 111 -7.47 6.64 9.37
N GLY A 112 -7.44 6.32 8.08
CA GLY A 112 -7.67 4.98 7.56
C GLY A 112 -6.60 4.00 8.01
N VAL A 113 -5.33 4.41 7.95
CA VAL A 113 -4.20 3.63 8.45
C VAL A 113 -4.31 3.38 9.96
N GLU A 114 -4.66 4.40 10.76
CA GLU A 114 -4.90 4.22 12.19
C GLU A 114 -6.00 3.18 12.46
N ARG A 115 -7.11 3.20 11.71
CA ARG A 115 -8.16 2.18 11.80
C ARG A 115 -7.66 0.80 11.36
N ALA A 116 -6.83 0.72 10.32
CA ALA A 116 -6.27 -0.54 9.84
C ALA A 116 -5.40 -1.21 10.90
N LEU A 117 -4.54 -0.44 11.59
CA LEU A 117 -3.72 -0.93 12.70
C LEU A 117 -4.53 -1.54 13.86
N GLU A 118 -5.76 -1.07 14.06
CA GLU A 118 -6.67 -1.59 15.10
C GLU A 118 -7.52 -2.77 14.61
N ARG A 119 -7.83 -2.82 13.31
CA ARG A 119 -8.83 -3.70 12.72
C ARG A 119 -8.24 -4.95 12.08
N LEU A 120 -7.11 -4.80 11.39
CA LEU A 120 -6.54 -5.88 10.61
C LEU A 120 -5.82 -6.91 11.49
N PRO A 121 -5.77 -8.18 11.06
CA PRO A 121 -4.86 -9.16 11.66
C PRO A 121 -3.42 -8.62 11.63
N GLY A 122 -2.65 -8.93 12.66
CA GLY A 122 -1.30 -8.39 12.81
C GLY A 122 -0.32 -8.83 11.72
N ASP A 123 -0.59 -9.96 11.09
CA ASP A 123 0.14 -10.55 9.97
C ASP A 123 -0.42 -10.14 8.59
N SER A 124 -1.34 -9.18 8.55
CA SER A 124 -1.88 -8.65 7.29
C SER A 124 -0.78 -7.99 6.46
N GLN A 125 -0.64 -8.41 5.21
CA GLN A 125 0.33 -7.84 4.28
C GLN A 125 0.15 -6.32 4.09
N ALA A 126 -1.07 -5.81 4.14
CA ALA A 126 -1.32 -4.37 4.08
C ALA A 126 -0.55 -3.59 5.15
N LEU A 127 -0.38 -4.16 6.37
CA LEU A 127 0.33 -3.47 7.44
C LEU A 127 1.85 -3.38 7.19
N SER A 128 2.41 -4.28 6.39
CA SER A 128 3.82 -4.22 5.98
C SER A 128 4.04 -3.35 4.73
N GLU A 129 3.02 -3.17 3.90
CA GLU A 129 3.08 -2.34 2.68
C GLU A 129 2.82 -0.85 2.97
N LEU A 130 1.89 -0.54 3.87
CA LEU A 130 1.47 0.84 4.18
C LEU A 130 2.61 1.77 4.60
N PRO A 131 3.63 1.36 5.39
CA PRO A 131 4.74 2.23 5.71
C PRO A 131 5.52 2.74 4.50
N TYR A 132 5.80 1.89 3.51
CA TYR A 132 6.51 2.27 2.28
C TYR A 132 5.68 3.25 1.44
N LEU A 133 4.39 2.97 1.28
CA LEU A 133 3.47 3.87 0.58
C LEU A 133 3.44 5.25 1.24
N LEU A 134 3.40 5.31 2.57
CA LEU A 134 3.41 6.57 3.30
C LEU A 134 4.73 7.33 3.15
N ALA A 135 5.86 6.64 3.00
CA ALA A 135 7.17 7.27 2.84
C ALA A 135 7.28 8.08 1.53
N GLU A 136 6.55 7.69 0.48
CA GLU A 136 6.51 8.41 -0.79
C GLU A 136 5.76 9.75 -0.73
N VAL A 137 4.98 9.99 0.35
CA VAL A 137 4.13 11.18 0.47
C VAL A 137 4.86 12.30 1.23
N PRO A 138 5.09 13.48 0.63
CA PRO A 138 5.88 14.56 1.23
C PRO A 138 5.08 15.36 2.28
N GLU A 139 4.44 14.67 3.23
CA GLU A 139 3.60 15.28 4.26
C GLU A 139 4.24 15.20 5.65
N PRO A 140 4.34 16.29 6.40
CA PRO A 140 4.95 16.28 7.74
C PRO A 140 4.30 15.31 8.73
N GLY A 141 3.04 14.94 8.48
CA GLY A 141 2.28 14.00 9.30
C GLY A 141 2.70 12.54 9.19
N VAL A 142 3.39 12.16 8.09
CA VAL A 142 3.82 10.78 7.80
C VAL A 142 4.62 10.20 8.96
N ARG A 143 5.62 10.91 9.47
CA ARG A 143 6.42 10.46 10.62
C ARG A 143 5.57 10.08 11.83
N LYS A 144 4.51 10.83 12.10
CA LYS A 144 3.62 10.54 13.23
C LYS A 144 2.83 9.25 13.01
N VAL A 145 2.39 9.00 11.78
CA VAL A 145 1.66 7.76 11.42
C VAL A 145 2.61 6.57 11.48
N LEU A 146 3.83 6.67 10.92
CA LEU A 146 4.85 5.64 11.03
C LEU A 146 5.19 5.32 12.49
N GLY A 147 5.21 6.31 13.37
CA GLY A 147 5.38 6.10 14.80
C GLY A 147 4.31 5.20 15.46
N ARG A 148 3.12 5.06 14.86
CA ARG A 148 2.12 4.10 15.32
C ARG A 148 2.51 2.66 14.99
N PHE A 149 3.11 2.44 13.83
CA PHE A 149 3.63 1.13 13.43
C PHE A 149 4.75 0.66 14.33
N LEU A 150 5.64 1.57 14.80
CA LEU A 150 6.73 1.20 15.72
C LEU A 150 6.23 0.58 17.03
N ALA A 151 4.99 0.84 17.42
CA ALA A 151 4.34 0.25 18.60
C ALA A 151 3.54 -1.03 18.28
N HIS A 152 3.60 -1.53 17.04
CA HIS A 152 2.85 -2.72 16.62
C HIS A 152 3.42 -3.97 17.28
N LYS A 153 2.55 -4.96 17.54
CA LYS A 153 2.91 -6.22 18.22
C LYS A 153 3.69 -7.21 17.34
N GLU A 154 3.41 -7.23 16.02
CA GLU A 154 4.11 -8.09 15.06
C GLU A 154 5.35 -7.37 14.51
N ALA A 155 6.38 -8.13 14.18
CA ALA A 155 7.67 -7.61 13.80
C ALA A 155 7.70 -6.97 12.41
N GLU A 156 7.05 -7.59 11.43
CA GLU A 156 7.07 -7.14 10.02
C GLU A 156 6.58 -5.69 9.82
N PRO A 157 5.43 -5.27 10.37
CA PRO A 157 5.00 -3.87 10.27
C PRO A 157 5.95 -2.87 10.96
N VAL A 158 6.63 -3.31 12.02
CA VAL A 158 7.63 -2.48 12.72
C VAL A 158 8.87 -2.30 11.87
N ALA A 159 9.39 -3.39 11.28
CA ALA A 159 10.54 -3.36 10.38
C ALA A 159 10.27 -2.45 9.19
N ALA A 160 9.13 -2.63 8.50
CA ALA A 160 8.72 -1.78 7.40
C ALA A 160 8.66 -0.29 7.78
N ALA A 161 8.18 0.02 9.00
CA ALA A 161 8.15 1.40 9.47
C ALA A 161 9.55 1.96 9.80
N ILE A 162 10.48 1.14 10.28
CA ILE A 162 11.88 1.54 10.50
C ILE A 162 12.52 1.89 9.15
N GLU A 163 12.38 1.03 8.14
CA GLU A 163 12.91 1.23 6.79
C GLU A 163 12.31 2.48 6.14
N ALA A 164 10.98 2.63 6.19
CA ALA A 164 10.28 3.81 5.69
C ALA A 164 10.77 5.12 6.33
N LEU A 165 11.10 5.12 7.63
CA LEU A 165 11.68 6.29 8.30
C LEU A 165 13.10 6.61 7.82
N VAL A 166 13.88 5.58 7.46
CA VAL A 166 15.21 5.75 6.87
C VAL A 166 15.10 6.33 5.46
N ASP A 167 14.16 5.85 4.64
CA ASP A 167 13.94 6.32 3.27
C ASP A 167 13.52 7.79 3.25
N ILE A 168 12.67 8.22 4.19
CA ILE A 168 12.33 9.64 4.36
C ILE A 168 13.55 10.47 4.74
N GLY A 169 14.53 9.90 5.46
CA GLY A 169 15.78 10.54 5.81
C GLY A 169 15.64 11.74 6.77
N ASP A 170 14.54 11.83 7.55
CA ASP A 170 14.33 12.90 8.53
C ASP A 170 15.06 12.57 9.85
N PRO A 171 16.15 13.29 10.22
CA PRO A 171 16.88 13.04 11.47
C PRO A 171 16.01 13.13 12.73
N ALA A 172 14.91 13.87 12.67
CA ALA A 172 13.96 13.98 13.78
C ALA A 172 13.20 12.67 14.07
N ALA A 173 13.34 11.64 13.22
CA ALA A 173 12.83 10.29 13.47
C ALA A 173 13.75 9.45 14.38
N ALA A 174 15.06 9.76 14.45
CA ALA A 174 16.03 8.97 15.21
C ALA A 174 15.64 8.73 16.69
N PRO A 175 15.12 9.70 17.46
CA PRO A 175 14.68 9.45 18.83
C PRO A 175 13.52 8.46 18.95
N MET A 176 12.70 8.30 17.91
CA MET A 176 11.55 7.38 17.94
C MET A 176 11.98 5.92 17.92
N LEU A 177 13.17 5.64 17.41
CA LEU A 177 13.73 4.29 17.27
C LEU A 177 14.48 3.84 18.55
N GLU A 178 14.77 4.75 19.49
CA GLU A 178 15.54 4.46 20.70
C GLU A 178 14.88 3.36 21.56
N ALA A 179 13.56 3.38 21.66
CA ALA A 179 12.81 2.40 22.44
C ALA A 179 12.90 0.97 21.87
N LEU A 180 13.24 0.84 20.60
CA LEU A 180 13.34 -0.45 19.89
C LEU A 180 14.74 -1.09 19.96
N GLU A 181 15.79 -0.38 20.39
CA GLU A 181 17.18 -0.90 20.39
C GLU A 181 17.37 -2.22 21.16
N SER A 182 16.50 -2.51 22.12
CA SER A 182 16.51 -3.77 22.87
C SER A 182 15.46 -4.79 22.41
N ASP A 183 14.75 -4.53 21.32
CA ASP A 183 13.72 -5.41 20.80
C ASP A 183 14.36 -6.63 20.12
N ARG A 184 13.97 -7.83 20.57
CA ARG A 184 14.53 -9.11 20.12
C ARG A 184 13.63 -9.84 19.12
N ARG A 185 12.51 -9.24 18.71
CA ARG A 185 11.70 -9.81 17.63
C ARG A 185 12.52 -9.82 16.35
N GLU A 186 12.43 -10.91 15.59
CA GLU A 186 13.21 -11.13 14.37
C GLU A 186 12.31 -10.97 13.14
N VAL A 187 12.88 -10.45 12.07
CA VAL A 187 12.32 -10.44 10.72
C VAL A 187 13.29 -11.12 9.76
N ALA A 188 12.76 -11.69 8.68
CA ALA A 188 13.56 -12.20 7.58
C ALA A 188 14.00 -11.00 6.71
N LEU A 189 15.27 -10.98 6.32
CA LEU A 189 15.81 -10.08 5.30
C LEU A 189 16.46 -10.91 4.21
N GLU A 190 16.19 -10.57 2.97
CA GLU A 190 17.00 -11.02 1.84
C GLU A 190 18.15 -10.02 1.63
N ASP A 191 19.38 -10.50 1.60
CA ASP A 191 20.53 -9.67 1.24
C ASP A 191 20.63 -9.48 -0.29
N GLU A 192 21.57 -8.63 -0.74
CA GLU A 192 21.81 -8.35 -2.16
C GLU A 192 22.20 -9.62 -2.96
N GLU A 193 22.63 -10.68 -2.31
CA GLU A 193 23.02 -11.96 -2.90
C GLU A 193 21.86 -12.97 -2.91
N GLY A 194 20.70 -12.60 -2.32
CA GLY A 194 19.49 -13.43 -2.22
C GLY A 194 19.58 -14.49 -1.12
N GLU A 195 20.50 -14.35 -0.16
CA GLU A 195 20.57 -15.21 1.02
C GLU A 195 19.57 -14.70 2.09
N GLU A 196 18.73 -15.61 2.58
CA GLU A 196 17.80 -15.32 3.67
C GLU A 196 18.58 -15.21 4.99
N GLY A 197 18.65 -14.01 5.54
CA GLY A 197 19.15 -13.71 6.87
C GLY A 197 18.02 -13.43 7.85
N ARG A 198 18.32 -13.45 9.15
CA ARG A 198 17.42 -12.93 10.20
C ARG A 198 18.10 -11.81 10.94
N VAL A 199 17.36 -10.76 11.20
CA VAL A 199 17.83 -9.59 11.93
C VAL A 199 16.80 -9.24 13.01
N THR A 200 17.27 -8.78 14.16
CA THR A 200 16.36 -8.28 15.20
C THR A 200 15.90 -6.85 14.91
N LEU A 201 14.71 -6.50 15.36
CA LEU A 201 14.23 -5.11 15.28
C LEU A 201 15.17 -4.14 15.99
N GLY A 202 15.85 -4.60 17.06
CA GLY A 202 16.85 -3.80 17.77
C GLY A 202 18.06 -3.49 16.90
N GLU A 203 18.57 -4.46 16.14
CA GLU A 203 19.69 -4.24 15.19
C GLU A 203 19.28 -3.28 14.09
N LEU A 204 18.08 -3.45 13.49
CA LEU A 204 17.53 -2.52 12.51
C LEU A 204 17.40 -1.10 13.07
N ALA A 205 16.86 -0.95 14.27
CA ALA A 205 16.68 0.36 14.91
C ALA A 205 18.03 1.07 15.18
N VAL A 206 19.07 0.32 15.62
CA VAL A 206 20.41 0.87 15.85
C VAL A 206 21.04 1.33 14.52
N GLU A 207 20.90 0.55 13.45
CA GLU A 207 21.43 0.91 12.14
C GLU A 207 20.68 2.11 11.53
N ALA A 208 19.36 2.10 11.56
CA ALA A 208 18.52 3.20 11.10
C ALA A 208 18.86 4.52 11.82
N ARG A 209 19.07 4.49 13.12
CA ARG A 209 19.48 5.69 13.89
C ARG A 209 20.84 6.24 13.45
N LYS A 210 21.80 5.37 13.12
CA LYS A 210 23.11 5.79 12.60
C LYS A 210 22.98 6.46 11.25
N LEU A 211 22.17 5.89 10.36
CA LEU A 211 21.89 6.45 9.02
C LEU A 211 21.24 7.83 9.13
N LEU A 212 20.19 7.96 9.96
CA LEU A 212 19.49 9.23 10.17
C LEU A 212 20.37 10.29 10.82
N ALA A 213 21.26 9.93 11.76
CA ALA A 213 22.20 10.86 12.37
C ALA A 213 23.32 11.31 11.41
N GLY A 214 23.70 10.44 10.46
CA GLY A 214 24.71 10.76 9.44
C GLY A 214 24.25 11.78 8.40
N THR A 215 22.93 11.92 8.18
CA THR A 215 22.34 12.90 7.25
C THR A 215 22.47 14.34 7.74
N GLU A 216 22.58 14.60 9.05
CA GLU A 216 22.82 15.94 9.61
C GLU A 216 24.16 16.56 9.16
N GLY A 217 25.20 15.73 8.87
CA GLY A 217 26.51 16.19 8.44
C GLY A 217 26.58 16.67 6.98
N SER A 218 25.64 16.30 6.14
CA SER A 218 25.65 16.61 4.70
C SER A 218 24.85 17.87 4.32
N SER A 219 23.87 18.27 5.11
CA SER A 219 22.99 19.42 4.82
C SER A 219 23.58 20.78 5.18
N GLY A 220 24.71 20.85 5.89
CA GLY A 220 25.36 22.06 6.39
C GLY A 220 26.41 22.68 5.47
N ARG A 221 26.60 22.18 4.23
CA ARG A 221 27.61 22.69 3.28
C ARG A 221 26.99 23.08 1.92
N ARG A 222 26.07 23.99 1.90
CA ARG A 222 25.77 24.77 0.69
C ARG A 222 25.52 26.23 1.01
#